data_626a49f5162b00a15a957ab3c9a2ed7f
#
_entry.id   626a49f5162b00a15a957ab3c9a2ed7f
#
_cell.length_a   1.000
_cell.length_b   1.000
_cell.length_c   1.000
_cell.angle_alpha   90.00
_cell.angle_beta   90.00
_cell.angle_gamma   90.00
#
_symmetry.space_group_name_H-M   'P 1'
#
loop_
_entity.id
_entity.type
_entity.pdbx_description
1 polymer ?
#
loop_
_entity_poly.entity_id
_entity_poly.type
_entity_poly.pdbx_seq_one_letter_code
_entity_poly.pdbx_strand_id
1 'polypeptide(L)'
;PADTSPQTPYDSSLGLVGSEMSNRHRPRTPHRRSGRWIDRWDPEDPTFWRDGGRRVATRNLGISVFAEFLGFAVWALWSIVVPQLPAAGFTFTVDQQFWLIAVPSLVGATLRIPYTFAVALFGGRNWTVVSALLLLLPTAALAVVVQDPGTSFGVMLAVAALAGFGGGNFASSMANISFFYPEREKGKALGLNAAGGNLGTAVVQLAVPLVIVAGAGVALERAGLMMIPFVLLAAFLAWRFMDNLATAKADPRSFAVATRNRHTWIISFLYIGTFGSFIGYAGAFPTLLAGQFPEVTLSIAFLGALVGSVSRPLGGIVADRLGGARVTIASYGVMALGAVGATRALETHSFGLFFASFLVLFVATGVGNGSTYRMIPAVFQASAARDLDGPTASDPAALAAARVRARQAAAGCIGIAGAVGAFGGFLIPRGFAASTSLSGSLVPALWTFVGMYAVMAVVAWAVYLRKGSALAAAGI
;
A
#
# COMPACT_ATOMS: atom_id res chain seq x y z
N PRO A 1 -18.60 63.57 -53.14
CA PRO A 1 -17.40 62.86 -53.43
C PRO A 1 -17.02 61.99 -52.23
N ALA A 2 -17.13 60.71 -52.44
CA ALA A 2 -16.82 59.68 -51.45
C ALA A 2 -15.32 59.37 -51.57
N ASP A 3 -14.66 59.36 -50.45
CA ASP A 3 -13.29 58.89 -50.35
C ASP A 3 -13.33 57.47 -49.79
N THR A 4 -12.95 56.49 -50.56
CA THR A 4 -12.83 55.08 -50.23
C THR A 4 -11.35 54.74 -50.23
N SER A 5 -10.76 54.64 -49.00
CA SER A 5 -9.43 54.06 -48.88
C SER A 5 -9.56 52.57 -48.43
N PRO A 6 -8.83 51.62 -49.00
CA PRO A 6 -8.91 50.21 -48.66
C PRO A 6 -8.09 49.92 -47.42
N GLN A 7 -8.73 49.24 -46.42
CA GLN A 7 -8.03 48.66 -45.28
C GLN A 7 -7.20 47.45 -45.75
N THR A 8 -5.93 47.48 -45.49
CA THR A 8 -4.98 46.38 -45.73
C THR A 8 -5.11 45.28 -44.67
N PRO A 9 -5.01 43.99 -45.02
CA PRO A 9 -5.06 42.86 -44.07
C PRO A 9 -3.67 42.60 -43.48
N TYR A 10 -3.28 43.35 -42.44
CA TYR A 10 -1.95 43.20 -41.85
C TYR A 10 -1.97 43.16 -40.31
N ASP A 11 -2.95 42.49 -39.70
CA ASP A 11 -2.97 42.42 -38.22
C ASP A 11 -3.27 41.03 -37.59
N SER A 12 -3.31 39.95 -38.35
CA SER A 12 -3.54 38.62 -37.82
C SER A 12 -2.28 37.75 -37.66
N SER A 13 -1.11 38.20 -38.15
CA SER A 13 0.14 37.42 -38.06
C SER A 13 1.01 37.72 -36.84
N LEU A 14 0.84 38.86 -36.17
CA LEU A 14 1.62 39.24 -34.99
C LEU A 14 1.18 38.52 -33.69
N GLY A 15 -0.06 38.09 -33.59
CA GLY A 15 -0.58 37.34 -32.44
C GLY A 15 -0.05 35.90 -32.36
N LEU A 16 0.12 35.24 -33.50
CA LEU A 16 0.63 33.86 -33.59
C LEU A 16 2.14 33.80 -33.40
N VAL A 17 2.89 34.77 -33.90
CA VAL A 17 4.37 34.84 -33.71
C VAL A 17 4.75 35.15 -32.25
N GLY A 18 3.95 35.97 -31.56
CA GLY A 18 4.15 36.25 -30.13
C GLY A 18 3.91 35.02 -29.23
N SER A 19 2.94 34.17 -29.56
CA SER A 19 2.67 32.95 -28.81
C SER A 19 3.70 31.85 -29.06
N GLU A 20 4.25 31.75 -30.27
CA GLU A 20 5.33 30.82 -30.59
C GLU A 20 6.69 31.26 -30.03
N MET A 21 7.00 32.58 -30.01
CA MET A 21 8.21 33.09 -29.35
C MET A 21 8.16 32.94 -27.83
N SER A 22 7.01 33.08 -27.18
CA SER A 22 6.84 32.83 -25.73
C SER A 22 7.07 31.38 -25.37
N ASN A 23 6.82 30.44 -26.29
CA ASN A 23 7.04 29.01 -26.06
C ASN A 23 8.51 28.59 -26.27
N ARG A 24 9.35 29.37 -26.97
CA ARG A 24 10.77 29.02 -27.21
C ARG A 24 11.68 29.27 -26.02
N HIS A 25 11.26 30.02 -24.99
CA HIS A 25 12.08 30.33 -23.78
C HIS A 25 11.68 29.57 -22.54
N ARG A 26 10.81 28.57 -22.64
CA ARG A 26 10.46 27.74 -21.49
C ARG A 26 11.59 26.74 -21.22
N PRO A 27 12.15 26.71 -19.99
CA PRO A 27 13.22 25.76 -19.68
C PRO A 27 12.70 24.33 -19.88
N ARG A 28 13.36 23.59 -20.79
CA ARG A 28 13.01 22.21 -21.14
C ARG A 28 13.43 21.20 -20.07
N THR A 29 14.26 21.62 -19.13
CA THR A 29 14.76 20.79 -18.05
C THR A 29 14.22 21.24 -16.69
N PRO A 30 14.04 20.31 -15.72
CA PRO A 30 13.60 20.66 -14.38
C PRO A 30 14.56 21.60 -13.68
N HIS A 31 14.12 22.83 -13.43
CA HIS A 31 14.91 23.82 -12.67
C HIS A 31 14.60 23.67 -11.17
N ARG A 32 15.65 23.63 -10.34
CA ARG A 32 15.56 23.51 -8.89
C ARG A 32 15.93 24.84 -8.21
N ARG A 33 15.08 25.27 -7.29
CA ARG A 33 15.40 26.33 -6.34
C ARG A 33 15.90 25.78 -5.00
N SER A 34 16.23 26.66 -4.05
CA SER A 34 16.64 26.27 -2.69
C SER A 34 15.70 25.21 -2.08
N GLY A 35 16.25 24.28 -1.29
CA GLY A 35 15.49 23.16 -0.73
C GLY A 35 15.06 22.11 -1.74
N ARG A 36 15.65 22.10 -2.96
CA ARG A 36 15.36 21.16 -4.05
C ARG A 36 13.90 21.19 -4.52
N TRP A 37 13.26 22.34 -4.48
CA TRP A 37 11.93 22.55 -5.02
C TRP A 37 12.00 22.70 -6.55
N ILE A 38 11.09 22.02 -7.25
CA ILE A 38 10.86 22.13 -8.67
C ILE A 38 9.52 22.86 -8.86
N ASP A 39 9.56 24.06 -9.42
CA ASP A 39 8.37 24.91 -9.59
C ASP A 39 7.52 24.48 -10.77
N ARG A 40 8.16 23.99 -11.83
CA ARG A 40 7.46 23.49 -13.02
C ARG A 40 7.76 22.01 -13.19
N TRP A 41 6.70 21.22 -13.20
CA TRP A 41 6.75 19.80 -13.48
C TRP A 41 5.63 19.45 -14.46
N ASP A 42 5.98 18.97 -15.65
CA ASP A 42 5.05 18.64 -16.72
C ASP A 42 5.40 17.27 -17.32
N PRO A 43 5.04 16.17 -16.63
CA PRO A 43 5.41 14.83 -17.08
C PRO A 43 4.63 14.38 -18.32
N GLU A 44 3.50 15.05 -18.66
CA GLU A 44 2.71 14.74 -19.85
C GLU A 44 3.35 15.29 -21.13
N ASP A 45 4.21 16.33 -21.06
CA ASP A 45 4.99 16.81 -22.19
C ASP A 45 6.09 15.78 -22.55
N PRO A 46 6.02 15.14 -23.75
CA PRO A 46 6.99 14.11 -24.14
C PRO A 46 8.43 14.63 -24.23
N THR A 47 8.60 15.92 -24.55
CA THR A 47 9.91 16.56 -24.68
C THR A 47 10.51 16.77 -23.29
N PHE A 48 9.76 17.39 -22.37
CA PHE A 48 10.16 17.55 -20.97
C PHE A 48 10.50 16.20 -20.31
N TRP A 49 9.65 15.19 -20.56
CA TRP A 49 9.85 13.85 -20.02
C TRP A 49 11.16 13.21 -20.48
N ARG A 50 11.44 13.29 -21.77
CA ARG A 50 12.66 12.72 -22.38
C ARG A 50 13.92 13.49 -21.97
N ASP A 51 13.87 14.81 -21.94
CA ASP A 51 15.03 15.68 -21.75
C ASP A 51 15.52 15.76 -20.28
N GLY A 52 14.77 15.18 -19.33
CA GLY A 52 15.22 15.12 -17.93
C GLY A 52 14.17 14.72 -16.90
N GLY A 53 12.88 14.89 -17.18
CA GLY A 53 11.79 14.56 -16.28
C GLY A 53 11.84 13.09 -15.82
N ARG A 54 12.01 12.16 -16.76
CA ARG A 54 12.11 10.72 -16.47
C ARG A 54 13.25 10.38 -15.51
N ARG A 55 14.43 10.96 -15.69
CA ARG A 55 15.60 10.72 -14.83
C ARG A 55 15.33 11.20 -13.39
N VAL A 56 14.72 12.36 -13.25
CA VAL A 56 14.34 12.90 -11.93
C VAL A 56 13.29 12.02 -11.28
N ALA A 57 12.23 11.64 -12.00
CA ALA A 57 11.17 10.76 -11.50
C ALA A 57 11.71 9.40 -11.07
N THR A 58 12.57 8.76 -11.87
CA THR A 58 13.17 7.44 -11.57
C THR A 58 14.04 7.49 -10.33
N ARG A 59 14.84 8.57 -10.14
CA ARG A 59 15.63 8.75 -8.93
C ARG A 59 14.74 8.90 -7.69
N ASN A 60 13.69 9.73 -7.76
CA ASN A 60 12.75 9.89 -6.66
C ASN A 60 12.02 8.58 -6.36
N LEU A 61 11.63 7.79 -7.38
CA LEU A 61 11.03 6.46 -7.21
C LEU A 61 11.99 5.51 -6.49
N GLY A 62 13.24 5.39 -6.90
CA GLY A 62 14.20 4.46 -6.29
C GLY A 62 14.41 4.73 -4.79
N ILE A 63 14.53 6.01 -4.40
CA ILE A 63 14.67 6.40 -2.99
C ILE A 63 13.35 6.18 -2.24
N SER A 64 12.21 6.48 -2.87
CA SER A 64 10.88 6.24 -2.30
C SER A 64 10.65 4.76 -2.02
N VAL A 65 11.00 3.87 -2.97
CA VAL A 65 10.95 2.40 -2.80
C VAL A 65 11.78 1.96 -1.60
N PHE A 66 13.01 2.49 -1.45
CA PHE A 66 13.87 2.15 -0.32
C PHE A 66 13.32 2.65 1.02
N ALA A 67 12.83 3.88 1.08
CA ALA A 67 12.21 4.42 2.30
C ALA A 67 10.93 3.66 2.68
N GLU A 68 10.11 3.28 1.70
CA GLU A 68 8.91 2.49 1.91
C GLU A 68 9.20 1.06 2.33
N PHE A 69 10.22 0.44 1.73
CA PHE A 69 10.76 -0.86 2.15
C PHE A 69 11.10 -0.85 3.65
N LEU A 70 11.83 0.16 4.12
CA LEU A 70 12.16 0.29 5.55
C LEU A 70 10.92 0.58 6.40
N GLY A 71 9.96 1.36 5.90
CA GLY A 71 8.68 1.57 6.54
C GLY A 71 7.96 0.25 6.81
N PHE A 72 7.84 -0.62 5.82
CA PHE A 72 7.23 -1.94 5.96
C PHE A 72 8.05 -2.88 6.83
N ALA A 73 9.38 -2.85 6.74
CA ALA A 73 10.26 -3.65 7.58
C ALA A 73 10.07 -3.32 9.07
N VAL A 74 10.07 -2.02 9.41
CA VAL A 74 9.84 -1.57 10.80
C VAL A 74 8.41 -1.85 11.25
N TRP A 75 7.43 -1.66 10.36
CA TRP A 75 6.03 -1.98 10.65
C TRP A 75 5.82 -3.45 10.99
N ALA A 76 6.49 -4.36 10.27
CA ALA A 76 6.41 -5.80 10.46
C ALA A 76 7.34 -6.34 11.56
N LEU A 77 8.17 -5.51 12.18
CA LEU A 77 9.23 -5.96 13.09
C LEU A 77 8.68 -6.79 14.26
N TRP A 78 7.55 -6.36 14.83
CA TRP A 78 6.89 -7.06 15.93
C TRP A 78 6.38 -8.45 15.55
N SER A 79 6.07 -8.70 14.28
CA SER A 79 5.62 -10.02 13.81
C SER A 79 6.65 -11.12 14.04
N ILE A 80 7.94 -10.77 14.01
CA ILE A 80 9.04 -11.74 14.17
C ILE A 80 9.72 -11.65 15.53
N VAL A 81 9.58 -10.53 16.23
CA VAL A 81 10.10 -10.35 17.60
C VAL A 81 9.20 -11.04 18.61
N VAL A 82 7.87 -10.91 18.48
CA VAL A 82 6.90 -11.45 19.44
C VAL A 82 7.08 -12.96 19.71
N PRO A 83 7.20 -13.84 18.71
CA PRO A 83 7.39 -15.27 18.96
C PRO A 83 8.73 -15.62 19.63
N GLN A 84 9.67 -14.67 19.72
CA GLN A 84 10.96 -14.83 20.39
C GLN A 84 10.97 -14.31 21.84
N LEU A 85 9.94 -13.54 22.23
CA LEU A 85 9.85 -12.97 23.58
C LEU A 85 9.93 -14.02 24.71
N PRO A 86 9.28 -15.21 24.59
CA PRO A 86 9.41 -16.24 25.64
C PRO A 86 10.86 -16.72 25.83
N ALA A 87 11.65 -16.85 24.76
CA ALA A 87 13.05 -17.25 24.84
C ALA A 87 13.93 -16.18 25.52
N ALA A 88 13.47 -14.91 25.53
CA ALA A 88 14.12 -13.82 26.26
C ALA A 88 13.55 -13.61 27.69
N GLY A 89 12.68 -14.50 28.15
CA GLY A 89 12.16 -14.47 29.53
C GLY A 89 10.84 -13.73 29.75
N PHE A 90 10.21 -13.22 28.65
CA PHE A 90 8.90 -12.57 28.77
C PHE A 90 7.76 -13.59 28.88
N THR A 91 6.78 -13.30 29.74
CA THR A 91 5.67 -14.22 30.10
C THR A 91 4.30 -13.67 29.64
N PHE A 92 4.22 -13.10 28.43
CA PHE A 92 2.96 -12.58 27.90
C PHE A 92 2.02 -13.71 27.48
N THR A 93 0.72 -13.51 27.76
CA THR A 93 -0.34 -14.41 27.29
C THR A 93 -0.44 -14.41 25.76
N VAL A 94 -1.05 -15.44 25.20
CA VAL A 94 -1.29 -15.52 23.73
C VAL A 94 -2.06 -14.29 23.24
N ASP A 95 -3.09 -13.85 23.99
CA ASP A 95 -3.84 -12.64 23.65
C ASP A 95 -2.95 -11.38 23.63
N GLN A 96 -2.09 -11.21 24.63
CA GLN A 96 -1.13 -10.11 24.68
C GLN A 96 -0.14 -10.15 23.52
N GLN A 97 0.37 -11.32 23.15
CA GLN A 97 1.25 -11.49 21.99
C GLN A 97 0.56 -11.04 20.70
N PHE A 98 -0.68 -11.45 20.48
CA PHE A 98 -1.44 -10.99 19.30
C PHE A 98 -1.79 -9.50 19.33
N TRP A 99 -1.94 -8.89 20.51
CA TRP A 99 -2.07 -7.43 20.62
C TRP A 99 -0.81 -6.71 20.15
N LEU A 100 0.39 -7.19 20.54
CA LEU A 100 1.67 -6.61 20.12
C LEU A 100 1.86 -6.71 18.60
N ILE A 101 1.35 -7.77 17.96
CA ILE A 101 1.39 -7.94 16.51
C ILE A 101 0.35 -7.06 15.80
N ALA A 102 -0.82 -6.90 16.38
CA ALA A 102 -1.96 -6.24 15.75
C ALA A 102 -1.88 -4.71 15.81
N VAL A 103 -1.43 -4.15 16.96
CA VAL A 103 -1.47 -2.70 17.18
C VAL A 103 -0.65 -1.88 16.19
N PRO A 104 0.52 -2.32 15.69
CA PRO A 104 1.23 -1.61 14.62
C PRO A 104 0.35 -1.40 13.39
N SER A 105 -0.46 -2.41 13.03
CA SER A 105 -1.35 -2.33 11.86
C SER A 105 -2.53 -1.37 12.09
N LEU A 106 -3.07 -1.32 13.28
CA LEU A 106 -4.13 -0.38 13.65
C LEU A 106 -3.64 1.07 13.52
N VAL A 107 -2.48 1.37 14.11
CA VAL A 107 -1.88 2.71 14.07
C VAL A 107 -1.46 3.05 12.63
N GLY A 108 -0.81 2.12 11.93
CA GLY A 108 -0.37 2.34 10.55
C GLY A 108 -1.52 2.60 9.60
N ALA A 109 -2.63 1.86 9.71
CA ALA A 109 -3.83 2.08 8.92
C ALA A 109 -4.43 3.48 9.16
N THR A 110 -4.51 3.90 10.41
CA THR A 110 -5.01 5.22 10.81
C THR A 110 -4.13 6.34 10.27
N LEU A 111 -2.80 6.20 10.38
CA LEU A 111 -1.84 7.20 9.92
C LEU A 111 -1.80 7.35 8.39
N ARG A 112 -2.27 6.39 7.61
CA ARG A 112 -2.34 6.53 6.14
C ARG A 112 -3.16 7.74 5.71
N ILE A 113 -4.21 8.10 6.47
CA ILE A 113 -5.05 9.26 6.12
C ILE A 113 -4.25 10.56 6.19
N PRO A 114 -3.67 11.00 7.34
CA PRO A 114 -2.90 12.23 7.38
C PRO A 114 -1.63 12.18 6.52
N TYR A 115 -0.98 11.02 6.38
CA TYR A 115 0.22 10.88 5.55
C TYR A 115 -0.05 11.11 4.06
N THR A 116 -1.24 10.81 3.56
CA THR A 116 -1.63 11.10 2.17
C THR A 116 -1.54 12.60 1.87
N PHE A 117 -1.89 13.46 2.83
CA PHE A 117 -1.87 14.92 2.66
C PHE A 117 -0.50 15.53 2.94
N ALA A 118 0.35 14.85 3.70
CA ALA A 118 1.63 15.39 4.16
C ALA A 118 2.58 15.76 3.01
N VAL A 119 2.57 15.01 1.91
CA VAL A 119 3.39 15.28 0.71
C VAL A 119 3.05 16.65 0.10
N ALA A 120 1.78 16.99 0.02
CA ALA A 120 1.34 18.25 -0.57
C ALA A 120 1.56 19.45 0.38
N LEU A 121 1.56 19.20 1.69
CA LEU A 121 1.77 20.24 2.71
C LEU A 121 3.27 20.55 2.92
N PHE A 122 4.11 19.52 3.00
CA PHE A 122 5.52 19.65 3.38
C PHE A 122 6.49 19.45 2.22
N GLY A 123 6.01 18.95 1.09
CA GLY A 123 6.83 18.49 -0.03
C GLY A 123 7.25 17.01 0.12
N GLY A 124 7.32 16.29 -1.00
CA GLY A 124 7.58 14.85 -1.00
C GLY A 124 8.94 14.47 -0.43
N ARG A 125 10.01 15.19 -0.80
CA ARG A 125 11.34 15.03 -0.23
C ARG A 125 11.35 15.25 1.28
N ASN A 126 10.84 16.39 1.71
CA ASN A 126 10.87 16.78 3.12
C ASN A 126 10.08 15.79 3.97
N TRP A 127 8.91 15.38 3.51
CA TRP A 127 8.10 14.40 4.22
C TRP A 127 8.78 13.02 4.27
N THR A 128 9.42 12.58 3.19
CA THR A 128 10.16 11.30 3.19
C THR A 128 11.31 11.32 4.19
N VAL A 129 12.02 12.46 4.35
CA VAL A 129 13.06 12.62 5.39
C VAL A 129 12.45 12.50 6.78
N VAL A 130 11.39 13.25 7.06
CA VAL A 130 10.73 13.23 8.38
C VAL A 130 10.19 11.84 8.70
N SER A 131 9.46 11.23 7.76
CA SER A 131 8.84 9.93 7.98
C SER A 131 9.88 8.79 8.10
N ALA A 132 11.02 8.89 7.41
CA ALA A 132 12.14 7.98 7.63
C ALA A 132 12.73 8.16 9.04
N LEU A 133 13.03 9.40 9.47
CA LEU A 133 13.57 9.67 10.81
C LEU A 133 12.60 9.26 11.93
N LEU A 134 11.29 9.35 11.71
CA LEU A 134 10.29 8.87 12.67
C LEU A 134 10.42 7.37 12.96
N LEU A 135 10.97 6.57 12.02
CA LEU A 135 11.23 5.14 12.24
C LEU A 135 12.32 4.88 13.28
N LEU A 136 13.14 5.86 13.63
CA LEU A 136 14.10 5.73 14.73
C LEU A 136 13.40 5.54 16.08
N LEU A 137 12.22 6.12 16.26
CA LEU A 137 11.47 5.99 17.51
C LEU A 137 11.10 4.55 17.83
N PRO A 138 10.36 3.82 16.96
CA PRO A 138 10.02 2.42 17.23
C PRO A 138 11.23 1.50 17.28
N THR A 139 12.26 1.74 16.47
CA THR A 139 13.44 0.87 16.42
C THR A 139 14.31 1.03 17.66
N ALA A 140 14.58 2.25 18.10
CA ALA A 140 15.33 2.52 19.32
C ALA A 140 14.53 2.12 20.58
N ALA A 141 13.24 2.44 20.62
CA ALA A 141 12.39 2.06 21.74
C ALA A 141 12.28 0.54 21.88
N LEU A 142 12.10 -0.20 20.76
CA LEU A 142 12.12 -1.66 20.77
C LEU A 142 13.44 -2.17 21.35
N ALA A 143 14.59 -1.66 20.89
CA ALA A 143 15.89 -2.09 21.35
C ALA A 143 16.10 -1.90 22.86
N VAL A 144 15.44 -0.91 23.45
CA VAL A 144 15.49 -0.66 24.90
C VAL A 144 14.57 -1.59 25.67
N VAL A 145 13.28 -1.67 25.28
CA VAL A 145 12.25 -2.35 26.10
C VAL A 145 12.38 -3.87 26.12
N VAL A 146 13.02 -4.45 25.12
CA VAL A 146 13.21 -5.91 25.04
C VAL A 146 14.41 -6.42 25.87
N GLN A 147 15.20 -5.53 26.49
CA GLN A 147 16.34 -5.92 27.31
C GLN A 147 15.94 -6.31 28.74
N ASP A 148 14.77 -5.83 29.21
CA ASP A 148 14.27 -6.13 30.53
C ASP A 148 12.97 -6.95 30.45
N PRO A 149 13.00 -8.25 30.77
CA PRO A 149 11.79 -9.08 30.82
C PRO A 149 10.72 -8.59 31.80
N GLY A 150 11.07 -7.71 32.74
CA GLY A 150 10.14 -7.03 33.66
C GLY A 150 9.35 -5.89 33.02
N THR A 151 9.67 -5.51 31.77
CA THR A 151 8.93 -4.47 31.06
C THR A 151 7.44 -4.81 30.96
N SER A 152 6.60 -3.90 31.46
CA SER A 152 5.14 -4.12 31.48
C SER A 152 4.54 -4.24 30.10
N PHE A 153 3.45 -5.01 29.97
CA PHE A 153 2.71 -5.14 28.71
C PHE A 153 2.28 -3.79 28.13
N GLY A 154 1.84 -2.83 28.97
CA GLY A 154 1.41 -1.50 28.50
C GLY A 154 2.54 -0.73 27.82
N VAL A 155 3.77 -0.80 28.34
CA VAL A 155 4.94 -0.18 27.72
C VAL A 155 5.28 -0.88 26.40
N MET A 156 5.29 -2.22 26.38
CA MET A 156 5.52 -2.99 25.16
C MET A 156 4.49 -2.65 24.08
N LEU A 157 3.20 -2.55 24.46
CA LEU A 157 2.12 -2.19 23.54
C LEU A 157 2.27 -0.78 22.97
N ALA A 158 2.66 0.19 23.81
CA ALA A 158 2.92 1.56 23.35
C ALA A 158 4.09 1.62 22.36
N VAL A 159 5.17 0.87 22.64
CA VAL A 159 6.31 0.80 21.71
C VAL A 159 5.94 0.07 20.42
N ALA A 160 5.14 -1.00 20.50
CA ALA A 160 4.61 -1.69 19.31
C ALA A 160 3.75 -0.74 18.46
N ALA A 161 2.92 0.10 19.09
CA ALA A 161 2.10 1.10 18.39
C ALA A 161 2.95 2.09 17.56
N LEU A 162 4.14 2.49 18.04
CA LEU A 162 5.05 3.37 17.31
C LEU A 162 5.51 2.77 15.98
N ALA A 163 5.59 1.44 15.85
CA ALA A 163 5.93 0.80 14.58
C ALA A 163 4.91 1.11 13.47
N GLY A 164 3.70 1.53 13.85
CA GLY A 164 2.68 2.03 12.93
C GLY A 164 3.12 3.23 12.08
N PHE A 165 4.12 4.02 12.51
CA PHE A 165 4.69 5.08 11.66
C PHE A 165 5.18 4.52 10.32
N GLY A 166 5.73 3.30 10.30
CA GLY A 166 6.13 2.64 9.06
C GLY A 166 4.97 2.31 8.14
N GLY A 167 3.82 1.88 8.70
CA GLY A 167 2.62 1.57 7.94
C GLY A 167 1.98 2.78 7.25
N GLY A 168 2.16 3.99 7.81
CA GLY A 168 1.71 5.24 7.22
C GLY A 168 2.48 5.62 5.95
N ASN A 169 3.76 5.25 5.86
CA ASN A 169 4.65 5.63 4.74
C ASN A 169 4.11 5.21 3.38
N PHE A 170 3.38 4.11 3.29
CA PHE A 170 2.76 3.67 2.03
C PHE A 170 1.92 4.77 1.38
N ALA A 171 1.07 5.45 2.15
CA ALA A 171 0.16 6.45 1.61
C ALA A 171 0.91 7.68 1.08
N SER A 172 1.88 8.18 1.83
CA SER A 172 2.68 9.33 1.42
C SER A 172 3.61 9.01 0.25
N SER A 173 4.22 7.85 0.24
CA SER A 173 5.08 7.37 -0.84
C SER A 173 4.31 7.25 -2.15
N MET A 174 3.14 6.58 -2.13
CA MET A 174 2.27 6.44 -3.29
C MET A 174 1.78 7.79 -3.82
N ALA A 175 1.36 8.69 -2.92
CA ALA A 175 0.96 10.06 -3.30
C ALA A 175 2.12 10.81 -3.96
N ASN A 176 3.31 10.79 -3.36
CA ASN A 176 4.49 11.46 -3.89
C ASN A 176 4.83 10.99 -5.30
N ILE A 177 4.97 9.68 -5.50
CA ILE A 177 5.35 9.13 -6.80
C ILE A 177 4.27 9.36 -7.86
N SER A 178 3.01 9.41 -7.49
CA SER A 178 1.91 9.71 -8.43
C SER A 178 2.05 11.10 -9.10
N PHE A 179 2.66 12.08 -8.42
CA PHE A 179 2.90 13.41 -8.97
C PHE A 179 4.09 13.46 -9.93
N PHE A 180 5.05 12.53 -9.80
CA PHE A 180 6.24 12.52 -10.65
C PHE A 180 6.01 11.90 -12.03
N TYR A 181 5.06 10.97 -12.18
CA TYR A 181 4.92 10.14 -13.38
C TYR A 181 3.74 10.56 -14.25
N PRO A 182 3.89 10.51 -15.61
CA PRO A 182 2.78 10.69 -16.53
C PRO A 182 1.78 9.54 -16.40
N GLU A 183 0.51 9.78 -16.79
CA GLU A 183 -0.56 8.79 -16.65
C GLU A 183 -0.23 7.44 -17.30
N ARG A 184 0.44 7.46 -18.47
CA ARG A 184 0.83 6.25 -19.22
C ARG A 184 1.83 5.34 -18.46
N GLU A 185 2.66 5.90 -17.56
CA GLU A 185 3.70 5.17 -16.81
C GLU A 185 3.40 5.07 -15.30
N LYS A 186 2.43 5.84 -14.82
CA LYS A 186 2.07 5.97 -13.39
C LYS A 186 1.73 4.63 -12.76
N GLY A 187 0.91 3.81 -13.41
CA GLY A 187 0.53 2.50 -12.87
C GLY A 187 1.72 1.57 -12.64
N LYS A 188 2.70 1.58 -13.57
CA LYS A 188 3.93 0.80 -13.42
C LYS A 188 4.80 1.31 -12.27
N ALA A 189 4.97 2.63 -12.17
CA ALA A 189 5.77 3.25 -11.10
C ALA A 189 5.17 2.99 -9.71
N LEU A 190 3.86 3.17 -9.55
CA LEU A 190 3.16 2.90 -8.30
C LEU A 190 3.16 1.40 -7.95
N GLY A 191 3.03 0.53 -8.95
CA GLY A 191 3.15 -0.92 -8.77
C GLY A 191 4.52 -1.33 -8.25
N LEU A 192 5.60 -0.77 -8.81
CA LEU A 192 6.96 -1.02 -8.36
C LEU A 192 7.21 -0.49 -6.94
N ASN A 193 6.72 0.71 -6.65
CA ASN A 193 6.83 1.31 -5.32
C ASN A 193 6.16 0.41 -4.27
N ALA A 194 4.92 0.02 -4.51
CA ALA A 194 4.15 -0.83 -3.61
C ALA A 194 4.74 -2.25 -3.43
N ALA A 195 5.29 -2.84 -4.50
CA ALA A 195 5.96 -4.15 -4.41
C ALA A 195 7.25 -4.06 -3.59
N GLY A 196 8.02 -2.98 -3.77
CA GLY A 196 9.23 -2.72 -3.01
C GLY A 196 8.95 -2.58 -1.51
N GLY A 197 7.88 -1.87 -1.14
CA GLY A 197 7.45 -1.76 0.25
C GLY A 197 7.14 -3.13 0.87
N ASN A 198 6.27 -3.92 0.23
CA ASN A 198 5.87 -5.22 0.74
C ASN A 198 7.06 -6.19 0.96
N LEU A 199 8.12 -6.10 0.14
CA LEU A 199 9.35 -6.90 0.32
C LEU A 199 10.04 -6.60 1.65
N GLY A 200 9.88 -5.40 2.22
CA GLY A 200 10.43 -5.06 3.53
C GLY A 200 9.95 -6.01 4.64
N THR A 201 8.68 -6.42 4.60
CA THR A 201 8.14 -7.42 5.52
C THR A 201 8.85 -8.77 5.39
N ALA A 202 9.05 -9.26 4.17
CA ALA A 202 9.73 -10.54 3.94
C ALA A 202 11.20 -10.48 4.41
N VAL A 203 11.91 -9.40 4.06
CA VAL A 203 13.33 -9.26 4.39
C VAL A 203 13.54 -9.16 5.91
N VAL A 204 12.71 -8.43 6.64
CA VAL A 204 12.86 -8.34 8.11
C VAL A 204 12.55 -9.67 8.79
N GLN A 205 11.55 -10.42 8.29
CA GLN A 205 11.23 -11.75 8.82
C GLN A 205 12.32 -12.79 8.54
N LEU A 206 13.10 -12.62 7.47
CA LEU A 206 14.29 -13.44 7.21
C LEU A 206 15.49 -12.99 8.04
N ALA A 207 15.77 -11.69 8.08
CA ALA A 207 17.01 -11.17 8.65
C ALA A 207 17.01 -11.16 10.19
N VAL A 208 15.88 -10.80 10.82
CA VAL A 208 15.83 -10.68 12.31
C VAL A 208 16.15 -11.98 13.02
N PRO A 209 15.55 -13.15 12.70
CA PRO A 209 15.91 -14.40 13.37
C PRO A 209 17.40 -14.73 13.29
N LEU A 210 18.06 -14.39 12.17
CA LEU A 210 19.49 -14.63 11.98
C LEU A 210 20.34 -13.68 12.84
N VAL A 211 19.93 -12.42 12.95
CA VAL A 211 20.71 -11.39 13.66
C VAL A 211 20.57 -11.50 15.17
N ILE A 212 19.37 -11.82 15.69
CA ILE A 212 19.13 -11.93 17.14
C ILE A 212 19.82 -13.14 17.78
N VAL A 213 20.07 -14.21 17.03
CA VAL A 213 20.77 -15.41 17.53
C VAL A 213 22.27 -15.40 17.21
N ALA A 214 22.79 -14.40 16.52
CA ALA A 214 24.20 -14.30 16.21
C ALA A 214 25.03 -14.06 17.49
N GLY A 215 25.67 -15.09 18.02
CA GLY A 215 26.42 -15.06 19.25
C GLY A 215 25.82 -15.97 20.34
N ALA A 216 26.09 -15.66 21.60
CA ALA A 216 25.57 -16.44 22.71
C ALA A 216 24.17 -15.91 23.13
N GLY A 217 23.14 -16.74 23.01
CA GLY A 217 21.77 -16.42 23.43
C GLY A 217 20.95 -15.60 22.43
N VAL A 218 19.75 -15.19 22.84
CA VAL A 218 18.81 -14.39 22.05
C VAL A 218 18.93 -12.92 22.44
N ALA A 219 19.43 -12.10 21.52
CA ALA A 219 19.65 -10.65 21.71
C ALA A 219 18.60 -9.87 20.93
N LEU A 220 17.39 -9.73 21.50
CA LEU A 220 16.23 -9.12 20.82
C LEU A 220 16.45 -7.64 20.46
N GLU A 221 17.26 -6.91 21.20
CA GLU A 221 17.60 -5.51 20.95
C GLU A 221 18.22 -5.31 19.56
N ARG A 222 18.90 -6.33 19.04
CA ARG A 222 19.49 -6.29 17.69
C ARG A 222 18.45 -6.14 16.59
N ALA A 223 17.23 -6.61 16.83
CA ALA A 223 16.13 -6.43 15.88
C ALA A 223 15.82 -4.94 15.59
N GLY A 224 15.84 -4.12 16.66
CA GLY A 224 15.71 -2.66 16.52
C GLY A 224 16.98 -1.98 16.01
N LEU A 225 18.13 -2.31 16.64
CA LEU A 225 19.42 -1.67 16.33
C LEU A 225 19.86 -1.85 14.88
N MET A 226 19.63 -3.03 14.29
CA MET A 226 19.99 -3.30 12.90
C MET A 226 19.30 -2.38 11.89
N MET A 227 18.13 -1.83 12.25
CA MET A 227 17.35 -0.97 11.35
C MET A 227 17.89 0.47 11.33
N ILE A 228 18.52 0.93 12.42
CA ILE A 228 18.96 2.32 12.61
C ILE A 228 19.86 2.82 11.47
N PRO A 229 20.94 2.13 11.07
CA PRO A 229 21.82 2.62 10.01
C PRO A 229 21.10 2.74 8.66
N PHE A 230 20.19 1.82 8.34
CA PHE A 230 19.41 1.87 7.09
C PHE A 230 18.40 3.00 7.10
N VAL A 231 17.75 3.26 8.23
CA VAL A 231 16.81 4.38 8.41
C VAL A 231 17.54 5.72 8.24
N LEU A 232 18.72 5.88 8.85
CA LEU A 232 19.55 7.07 8.68
C LEU A 232 20.01 7.22 7.23
N LEU A 233 20.39 6.12 6.58
CA LEU A 233 20.75 6.13 5.15
C LEU A 233 19.56 6.56 4.28
N ALA A 234 18.36 6.05 4.53
CA ALA A 234 17.17 6.45 3.77
C ALA A 234 16.85 7.94 3.95
N ALA A 235 16.92 8.44 5.17
CA ALA A 235 16.74 9.87 5.46
C ALA A 235 17.81 10.73 4.75
N PHE A 236 19.06 10.32 4.78
CA PHE A 236 20.16 10.99 4.08
C PHE A 236 19.96 10.98 2.56
N LEU A 237 19.64 9.83 1.96
CA LEU A 237 19.38 9.71 0.53
C LEU A 237 18.18 10.58 0.09
N ALA A 238 17.11 10.58 0.88
CA ALA A 238 15.96 11.44 0.63
C ALA A 238 16.34 12.92 0.72
N TRP A 239 17.03 13.33 1.78
CA TRP A 239 17.51 14.72 1.97
C TRP A 239 18.43 15.15 0.84
N ARG A 240 19.37 14.32 0.41
CA ARG A 240 20.43 14.69 -0.54
C ARG A 240 19.96 14.62 -1.99
N PHE A 241 19.10 13.67 -2.34
CA PHE A 241 18.83 13.33 -3.73
C PHE A 241 17.37 13.44 -4.17
N MET A 242 16.38 13.37 -3.27
CA MET A 242 14.98 13.58 -3.66
C MET A 242 14.66 15.04 -3.94
N ASP A 243 13.55 15.28 -4.62
CA ASP A 243 13.07 16.62 -4.96
C ASP A 243 11.64 16.84 -4.42
N ASN A 244 11.31 18.10 -4.14
CA ASN A 244 9.95 18.56 -3.85
C ASN A 244 9.31 19.10 -5.13
N LEU A 245 8.03 18.84 -5.34
CA LEU A 245 7.26 19.43 -6.43
C LEU A 245 6.32 20.52 -5.89
N ALA A 246 6.47 21.76 -6.35
CA ALA A 246 5.56 22.85 -6.00
C ALA A 246 4.17 22.69 -6.64
N THR A 247 4.09 21.87 -7.68
CA THR A 247 2.84 21.51 -8.35
C THR A 247 2.04 20.42 -7.64
N ALA A 248 2.66 19.69 -6.69
CA ALA A 248 1.97 18.68 -5.89
C ALA A 248 1.03 19.36 -4.91
N LYS A 249 -0.27 19.30 -5.18
CA LYS A 249 -1.32 19.88 -4.32
C LYS A 249 -2.18 18.78 -3.73
N ALA A 250 -2.51 18.91 -2.44
CA ALA A 250 -3.56 18.09 -1.85
C ALA A 250 -4.89 18.41 -2.54
N ASP A 251 -5.63 17.39 -2.87
CA ASP A 251 -6.99 17.54 -3.35
C ASP A 251 -7.98 16.92 -2.33
N PRO A 252 -8.35 17.65 -1.26
CA PRO A 252 -9.35 17.18 -0.29
C PRO A 252 -10.71 16.92 -0.94
N ARG A 253 -10.98 17.55 -2.09
CA ARG A 253 -12.23 17.35 -2.85
C ARG A 253 -12.30 15.92 -3.41
N SER A 254 -11.17 15.36 -3.86
CA SER A 254 -11.09 13.97 -4.31
C SER A 254 -11.51 13.00 -3.20
N PHE A 255 -11.06 13.23 -1.97
CA PHE A 255 -11.50 12.45 -0.81
C PHE A 255 -12.98 12.63 -0.52
N ALA A 256 -13.48 13.88 -0.49
CA ALA A 256 -14.89 14.16 -0.24
C ALA A 256 -15.80 13.56 -1.33
N VAL A 257 -15.39 13.57 -2.58
CA VAL A 257 -16.12 12.92 -3.68
C VAL A 257 -16.07 11.39 -3.51
N ALA A 258 -14.91 10.83 -3.20
CA ALA A 258 -14.76 9.40 -3.01
C ALA A 258 -15.59 8.88 -1.83
N THR A 259 -15.61 9.56 -0.68
CA THR A 259 -16.39 9.12 0.51
C THR A 259 -17.89 9.07 0.26
N ARG A 260 -18.42 9.87 -0.66
CA ARG A 260 -19.84 9.86 -1.04
C ARG A 260 -20.18 8.76 -2.03
N ASN A 261 -19.18 8.13 -2.67
CA ASN A 261 -19.41 7.09 -3.65
C ASN A 261 -19.45 5.71 -3.00
N ARG A 262 -20.56 4.98 -3.21
CA ARG A 262 -20.75 3.62 -2.67
C ARG A 262 -19.64 2.63 -3.06
N HIS A 263 -19.09 2.79 -4.28
CA HIS A 263 -18.04 1.89 -4.77
C HIS A 263 -16.73 2.04 -3.98
N THR A 264 -16.46 3.20 -3.38
CA THR A 264 -15.33 3.39 -2.48
C THR A 264 -15.42 2.44 -1.28
N TRP A 265 -16.57 2.34 -0.65
CA TRP A 265 -16.77 1.49 0.53
C TRP A 265 -16.82 0.01 0.18
N ILE A 266 -17.44 -0.34 -0.96
CA ILE A 266 -17.45 -1.72 -1.45
C ILE A 266 -16.02 -2.18 -1.76
N ILE A 267 -15.24 -1.40 -2.51
CA ILE A 267 -13.85 -1.74 -2.83
C ILE A 267 -13.00 -1.77 -1.56
N SER A 268 -13.20 -0.83 -0.62
CA SER A 268 -12.50 -0.83 0.67
C SER A 268 -12.77 -2.11 1.46
N PHE A 269 -14.03 -2.56 1.50
CA PHE A 269 -14.42 -3.81 2.12
C PHE A 269 -13.73 -5.02 1.46
N LEU A 270 -13.74 -5.09 0.13
CA LEU A 270 -13.02 -6.12 -0.62
C LEU A 270 -11.50 -6.04 -0.38
N TYR A 271 -10.96 -4.85 -0.20
CA TYR A 271 -9.53 -4.66 0.02
C TYR A 271 -9.08 -5.08 1.43
N ILE A 272 -9.99 -5.06 2.42
CA ILE A 272 -9.74 -5.72 3.73
C ILE A 272 -9.50 -7.22 3.50
N GLY A 273 -10.29 -7.87 2.64
CA GLY A 273 -10.15 -9.29 2.34
C GLY A 273 -8.86 -9.65 1.61
N THR A 274 -8.38 -8.82 0.71
CA THR A 274 -7.15 -9.10 -0.07
C THR A 274 -5.90 -8.53 0.60
N PHE A 275 -5.74 -7.22 0.63
CA PHE A 275 -4.57 -6.57 1.23
C PHE A 275 -4.53 -6.75 2.75
N GLY A 276 -5.68 -6.60 3.40
CA GLY A 276 -5.78 -6.76 4.85
C GLY A 276 -5.42 -8.17 5.29
N SER A 277 -5.86 -9.20 4.55
CA SER A 277 -5.45 -10.58 4.83
C SER A 277 -3.95 -10.80 4.59
N PHE A 278 -3.37 -10.19 3.55
CA PHE A 278 -1.92 -10.27 3.33
C PHE A 278 -1.15 -9.74 4.55
N ILE A 279 -1.45 -8.53 4.99
CA ILE A 279 -0.76 -7.92 6.15
C ILE A 279 -1.06 -8.69 7.45
N GLY A 280 -2.32 -9.11 7.64
CA GLY A 280 -2.74 -9.83 8.83
C GLY A 280 -2.08 -11.19 8.97
N TYR A 281 -2.04 -11.97 7.89
CA TYR A 281 -1.31 -13.24 7.87
C TYR A 281 0.20 -13.02 8.00
N ALA A 282 0.79 -12.06 7.29
CA ALA A 282 2.20 -11.75 7.42
C ALA A 282 2.58 -11.39 8.86
N GLY A 283 1.69 -10.66 9.55
CA GLY A 283 1.86 -10.34 10.98
C GLY A 283 1.75 -11.56 11.88
N ALA A 284 0.73 -12.40 11.68
CA ALA A 284 0.42 -13.52 12.58
C ALA A 284 1.27 -14.77 12.32
N PHE A 285 1.67 -15.03 11.07
CA PHE A 285 2.23 -16.32 10.64
C PHE A 285 3.45 -16.78 11.42
N PRO A 286 4.45 -15.92 11.76
CA PRO A 286 5.56 -16.36 12.59
C PRO A 286 5.12 -16.86 13.98
N THR A 287 4.16 -16.18 14.63
CA THR A 287 3.62 -16.57 15.93
C THR A 287 2.78 -17.85 15.84
N LEU A 288 1.98 -18.00 14.78
CA LEU A 288 1.24 -19.22 14.52
C LEU A 288 2.19 -20.41 14.33
N LEU A 289 3.27 -20.19 13.57
CA LEU A 289 4.29 -21.21 13.34
C LEU A 289 4.98 -21.63 14.65
N ALA A 290 5.42 -20.68 15.46
CA ALA A 290 6.05 -20.94 16.75
C ALA A 290 5.12 -21.69 17.72
N GLY A 291 3.83 -21.35 17.71
CA GLY A 291 2.85 -21.94 18.62
C GLY A 291 2.36 -23.32 18.21
N GLN A 292 2.28 -23.61 16.91
CA GLN A 292 1.74 -24.87 16.39
C GLN A 292 2.81 -25.89 16.00
N PHE A 293 4.00 -25.43 15.62
CA PHE A 293 5.13 -26.24 15.15
C PHE A 293 6.45 -25.69 15.70
N PRO A 294 6.66 -25.76 17.04
CA PRO A 294 7.81 -25.15 17.71
C PRO A 294 9.17 -25.77 17.30
N GLU A 295 9.14 -26.96 16.69
CA GLU A 295 10.31 -27.64 16.13
C GLU A 295 10.81 -26.99 14.83
N VAL A 296 10.01 -26.14 14.20
CA VAL A 296 10.34 -25.52 12.91
C VAL A 296 10.99 -24.16 13.13
N THR A 297 12.06 -23.90 12.38
CA THR A 297 12.73 -22.60 12.44
C THR A 297 11.84 -21.45 11.92
N LEU A 298 11.82 -20.36 12.69
CA LEU A 298 11.03 -19.16 12.31
C LEU A 298 11.56 -18.46 11.04
N SER A 299 12.81 -18.75 10.65
CA SER A 299 13.39 -18.12 9.46
C SER A 299 12.69 -18.48 8.15
N ILE A 300 11.84 -19.54 8.13
CA ILE A 300 11.05 -19.86 6.92
C ILE A 300 9.77 -19.01 6.79
N ALA A 301 9.35 -18.32 7.84
CA ALA A 301 8.12 -17.52 7.84
C ALA A 301 8.13 -16.42 6.76
N PHE A 302 9.32 -15.91 6.42
CA PHE A 302 9.48 -14.89 5.38
C PHE A 302 8.95 -15.33 4.00
N LEU A 303 8.92 -16.64 3.71
CA LEU A 303 8.44 -17.16 2.44
C LEU A 303 6.98 -16.78 2.17
N GLY A 304 6.16 -16.74 3.21
CA GLY A 304 4.78 -16.28 3.08
C GLY A 304 4.69 -14.83 2.58
N ALA A 305 5.34 -13.91 3.29
CA ALA A 305 5.38 -12.51 2.90
C ALA A 305 6.06 -12.30 1.53
N LEU A 306 7.10 -13.07 1.21
CA LEU A 306 7.81 -13.01 -0.07
C LEU A 306 6.89 -13.40 -1.24
N VAL A 307 6.27 -14.59 -1.19
CA VAL A 307 5.42 -15.05 -2.29
C VAL A 307 4.19 -14.15 -2.48
N GLY A 308 3.61 -13.66 -1.40
CA GLY A 308 2.50 -12.70 -1.47
C GLY A 308 2.92 -11.36 -2.07
N SER A 309 4.12 -10.87 -1.77
CA SER A 309 4.66 -9.63 -2.36
C SER A 309 4.93 -9.78 -3.85
N VAL A 310 5.52 -10.89 -4.27
CA VAL A 310 5.85 -11.16 -5.68
C VAL A 310 4.59 -11.47 -6.50
N SER A 311 3.59 -12.11 -5.94
CA SER A 311 2.34 -12.42 -6.63
C SER A 311 1.44 -11.20 -6.88
N ARG A 312 1.62 -10.09 -6.14
CA ARG A 312 0.83 -8.87 -6.30
C ARG A 312 0.92 -8.24 -7.69
N PRO A 313 2.10 -7.97 -8.28
CA PRO A 313 2.20 -7.48 -9.65
C PRO A 313 1.59 -8.45 -10.67
N LEU A 314 1.76 -9.75 -10.46
CA LEU A 314 1.18 -10.79 -11.32
C LEU A 314 -0.35 -10.72 -11.31
N GLY A 315 -0.95 -10.52 -10.13
CA GLY A 315 -2.39 -10.32 -9.98
C GLY A 315 -2.91 -9.13 -10.79
N GLY A 316 -2.18 -8.02 -10.82
CA GLY A 316 -2.51 -6.86 -11.65
C GLY A 316 -2.46 -7.18 -13.16
N ILE A 317 -1.43 -7.89 -13.61
CA ILE A 317 -1.28 -8.29 -15.03
C ILE A 317 -2.41 -9.26 -15.45
N VAL A 318 -2.75 -10.21 -14.59
CA VAL A 318 -3.85 -11.14 -14.85
C VAL A 318 -5.19 -10.42 -14.86
N ALA A 319 -5.39 -9.45 -13.97
CA ALA A 319 -6.58 -8.62 -13.90
C ALA A 319 -6.77 -7.76 -15.17
N ASP A 320 -5.69 -7.30 -15.79
CA ASP A 320 -5.76 -6.56 -17.06
C ASP A 320 -6.30 -7.40 -18.22
N ARG A 321 -6.14 -8.73 -18.17
CA ARG A 321 -6.59 -9.67 -19.23
C ARG A 321 -7.95 -10.27 -18.95
N LEU A 322 -8.24 -10.63 -17.71
CA LEU A 322 -9.42 -11.41 -17.33
C LEU A 322 -10.53 -10.57 -16.68
N GLY A 323 -10.20 -9.30 -16.32
CA GLY A 323 -11.04 -8.43 -15.50
C GLY A 323 -10.73 -8.57 -14.00
N GLY A 324 -10.64 -7.42 -13.33
CA GLY A 324 -10.23 -7.36 -11.91
C GLY A 324 -11.20 -8.07 -10.97
N ALA A 325 -12.51 -7.94 -11.21
CA ALA A 325 -13.54 -8.57 -10.38
C ALA A 325 -13.49 -10.11 -10.43
N ARG A 326 -13.28 -10.68 -11.63
CA ARG A 326 -13.17 -12.15 -11.80
C ARG A 326 -11.96 -12.70 -11.05
N VAL A 327 -10.81 -12.03 -11.19
CA VAL A 327 -9.56 -12.43 -10.53
C VAL A 327 -9.69 -12.26 -9.01
N THR A 328 -10.32 -11.19 -8.52
CA THR A 328 -10.58 -10.98 -7.09
C THR A 328 -11.47 -12.07 -6.50
N ILE A 329 -12.55 -12.46 -7.19
CA ILE A 329 -13.46 -13.55 -6.74
C ILE A 329 -12.71 -14.89 -6.73
N ALA A 330 -11.96 -15.19 -7.78
CA ALA A 330 -11.14 -16.41 -7.83
C ALA A 330 -10.12 -16.45 -6.68
N SER A 331 -9.48 -15.29 -6.37
CA SER A 331 -8.56 -15.17 -5.25
C SER A 331 -9.24 -15.49 -3.91
N TYR A 332 -10.47 -14.99 -3.67
CA TYR A 332 -11.22 -15.35 -2.46
C TYR A 332 -11.54 -16.84 -2.39
N GLY A 333 -11.90 -17.47 -3.51
CA GLY A 333 -12.12 -18.91 -3.57
C GLY A 333 -10.86 -19.71 -3.18
N VAL A 334 -9.71 -19.32 -3.74
CA VAL A 334 -8.40 -19.94 -3.41
C VAL A 334 -8.01 -19.67 -1.95
N MET A 335 -8.27 -18.46 -1.44
CA MET A 335 -8.04 -18.13 -0.03
C MET A 335 -8.91 -18.97 0.91
N ALA A 336 -10.18 -19.17 0.58
CA ALA A 336 -11.06 -20.03 1.34
C ALA A 336 -10.56 -21.50 1.36
N LEU A 337 -10.13 -22.02 0.21
CA LEU A 337 -9.52 -23.36 0.12
C LEU A 337 -8.22 -23.45 0.95
N GLY A 338 -7.36 -22.43 0.90
CA GLY A 338 -6.16 -22.37 1.73
C GLY A 338 -6.49 -22.36 3.23
N ALA A 339 -7.52 -21.61 3.66
CA ALA A 339 -7.93 -21.60 5.06
C ALA A 339 -8.51 -22.95 5.50
N VAL A 340 -9.29 -23.64 4.66
CA VAL A 340 -9.77 -25.02 4.89
C VAL A 340 -8.59 -25.99 4.98
N GLY A 341 -7.60 -25.88 4.08
CA GLY A 341 -6.37 -26.67 4.15
C GLY A 341 -5.59 -26.46 5.45
N ALA A 342 -5.47 -25.20 5.91
CA ALA A 342 -4.85 -24.88 7.19
C ALA A 342 -5.62 -25.47 8.38
N THR A 343 -6.97 -25.45 8.35
CA THR A 343 -7.81 -26.13 9.36
C THR A 343 -7.50 -27.62 9.40
N ARG A 344 -7.48 -28.28 8.25
CA ARG A 344 -7.17 -29.71 8.17
C ARG A 344 -5.75 -30.03 8.65
N ALA A 345 -4.81 -29.13 8.35
CA ALA A 345 -3.43 -29.26 8.80
C ALA A 345 -3.30 -29.23 10.34
N LEU A 346 -4.07 -28.37 11.01
CA LEU A 346 -4.13 -28.30 12.47
C LEU A 346 -4.75 -29.55 13.07
N GLU A 347 -5.84 -30.07 12.48
CA GLU A 347 -6.49 -31.31 12.92
C GLU A 347 -5.57 -32.54 12.80
N THR A 348 -4.75 -32.59 11.74
CA THR A 348 -3.85 -33.73 11.46
C THR A 348 -2.42 -33.50 11.96
N HIS A 349 -2.14 -32.36 12.61
CA HIS A 349 -0.82 -31.96 13.07
C HIS A 349 0.25 -32.02 11.97
N SER A 350 -0.12 -31.68 10.74
CA SER A 350 0.75 -31.76 9.56
C SER A 350 1.37 -30.41 9.23
N PHE A 351 2.66 -30.25 9.56
CA PHE A 351 3.42 -29.04 9.21
C PHE A 351 3.44 -28.78 7.71
N GLY A 352 3.69 -29.81 6.88
CA GLY A 352 3.77 -29.64 5.42
C GLY A 352 2.48 -29.11 4.82
N LEU A 353 1.31 -29.64 5.27
CA LEU A 353 0.02 -29.15 4.83
C LEU A 353 -0.27 -27.73 5.35
N PHE A 354 0.09 -27.43 6.61
CA PHE A 354 -0.07 -26.10 7.19
C PHE A 354 0.72 -25.06 6.41
N PHE A 355 1.99 -25.32 6.18
CA PHE A 355 2.87 -24.41 5.46
C PHE A 355 2.42 -24.19 4.00
N ALA A 356 2.11 -25.28 3.28
CA ALA A 356 1.60 -25.19 1.91
C ALA A 356 0.28 -24.40 1.83
N SER A 357 -0.64 -24.64 2.79
CA SER A 357 -1.92 -23.91 2.85
C SER A 357 -1.71 -22.41 3.08
N PHE A 358 -0.79 -22.03 3.97
CA PHE A 358 -0.46 -20.62 4.17
C PHE A 358 0.25 -20.01 2.97
N LEU A 359 1.14 -20.73 2.26
CA LEU A 359 1.73 -20.24 1.01
C LEU A 359 0.65 -19.99 -0.05
N VAL A 360 -0.33 -20.87 -0.18
CA VAL A 360 -1.50 -20.67 -1.07
C VAL A 360 -2.29 -19.43 -0.65
N LEU A 361 -2.56 -19.26 0.64
CA LEU A 361 -3.19 -18.04 1.18
C LEU A 361 -2.39 -16.79 0.79
N PHE A 362 -1.08 -16.79 0.98
CA PHE A 362 -0.23 -15.64 0.65
C PHE A 362 -0.20 -15.32 -0.85
N VAL A 363 -0.07 -16.33 -1.71
CA VAL A 363 -0.14 -16.13 -3.16
C VAL A 363 -1.50 -15.56 -3.56
N ALA A 364 -2.59 -16.13 -3.06
CA ALA A 364 -3.94 -15.68 -3.38
C ALA A 364 -4.23 -14.28 -2.85
N THR A 365 -3.77 -13.93 -1.63
CA THR A 365 -3.88 -12.57 -1.10
C THR A 365 -3.10 -11.55 -1.94
N GLY A 366 -1.90 -11.91 -2.41
CA GLY A 366 -1.10 -11.08 -3.29
C GLY A 366 -1.78 -10.83 -4.64
N VAL A 367 -2.24 -11.91 -5.31
CA VAL A 367 -2.98 -11.82 -6.57
C VAL A 367 -4.25 -10.98 -6.38
N GLY A 368 -5.02 -11.26 -5.33
CA GLY A 368 -6.23 -10.50 -4.98
C GLY A 368 -5.95 -9.03 -4.69
N ASN A 369 -4.84 -8.72 -4.00
CA ASN A 369 -4.42 -7.36 -3.74
C ASN A 369 -4.14 -6.59 -5.06
N GLY A 370 -3.40 -7.20 -5.98
CA GLY A 370 -3.13 -6.62 -7.30
C GLY A 370 -4.40 -6.40 -8.12
N SER A 371 -5.30 -7.39 -8.15
CA SER A 371 -6.55 -7.33 -8.92
C SER A 371 -7.55 -6.32 -8.36
N THR A 372 -7.77 -6.30 -7.05
CA THR A 372 -8.70 -5.35 -6.41
C THR A 372 -8.26 -3.91 -6.59
N TYR A 373 -6.94 -3.66 -6.47
CA TYR A 373 -6.39 -2.33 -6.68
C TYR A 373 -6.58 -1.86 -8.14
N ARG A 374 -6.45 -2.79 -9.09
CA ARG A 374 -6.63 -2.52 -10.53
C ARG A 374 -8.08 -2.22 -10.90
N MET A 375 -9.05 -2.73 -10.15
CA MET A 375 -10.47 -2.43 -10.34
C MET A 375 -10.80 -0.95 -10.12
N ILE A 376 -10.09 -0.24 -9.24
CA ILE A 376 -10.48 1.11 -8.81
C ILE A 376 -10.67 2.06 -9.99
N PRO A 377 -9.67 2.33 -10.86
CA PRO A 377 -9.86 3.24 -11.99
C PRO A 377 -10.97 2.77 -12.94
N ALA A 378 -11.07 1.46 -13.20
CA ALA A 378 -12.05 0.89 -14.13
C ALA A 378 -13.49 1.10 -13.64
N VAL A 379 -13.76 0.84 -12.35
CA VAL A 379 -15.07 1.02 -11.72
C VAL A 379 -15.52 2.48 -11.80
N PHE A 380 -14.64 3.43 -11.45
CA PHE A 380 -15.00 4.85 -11.46
C PHE A 380 -15.18 5.40 -12.87
N GLN A 381 -14.39 4.94 -13.85
CA GLN A 381 -14.56 5.33 -15.26
C GLN A 381 -15.89 4.80 -15.83
N ALA A 382 -16.20 3.53 -15.58
CA ALA A 382 -17.46 2.92 -16.02
C ALA A 382 -18.69 3.56 -15.34
N SER A 383 -18.62 3.88 -14.06
CA SER A 383 -19.68 4.59 -13.34
C SER A 383 -19.93 5.99 -13.94
N ALA A 384 -18.86 6.74 -14.18
CA ALA A 384 -18.98 8.09 -14.74
C ALA A 384 -19.49 8.12 -16.20
N ALA A 385 -19.14 7.11 -17.00
CA ALA A 385 -19.67 6.98 -18.37
C ALA A 385 -21.17 6.72 -18.34
N ARG A 386 -21.66 5.94 -17.39
CA ARG A 386 -23.08 5.64 -17.23
C ARG A 386 -23.90 6.86 -16.74
N ASP A 387 -23.32 7.69 -15.87
CA ASP A 387 -24.03 8.87 -15.31
C ASP A 387 -24.27 9.95 -16.39
N LEU A 388 -23.76 9.75 -17.63
CA LEU A 388 -23.96 10.60 -18.82
C LEU A 388 -25.06 10.09 -19.75
N ASP A 389 -26.00 9.25 -19.29
CA ASP A 389 -27.10 8.75 -20.12
C ASP A 389 -27.98 9.90 -20.69
N GLY A 390 -28.36 9.77 -21.97
CA GLY A 390 -29.20 10.73 -22.67
C GLY A 390 -28.44 11.70 -23.60
N PRO A 391 -28.99 12.88 -23.91
CA PRO A 391 -28.40 13.84 -24.86
C PRO A 391 -27.00 14.32 -24.47
N THR A 392 -26.65 14.27 -23.19
CA THR A 392 -25.34 14.66 -22.66
C THR A 392 -24.24 13.62 -22.92
N ALA A 393 -24.60 12.38 -23.26
CA ALA A 393 -23.62 11.32 -23.58
C ALA A 393 -22.83 11.62 -24.86
N SER A 394 -23.36 12.45 -25.75
CA SER A 394 -22.74 12.84 -27.00
C SER A 394 -21.97 14.18 -26.93
N ASP A 395 -22.04 14.88 -25.78
CA ASP A 395 -21.33 16.15 -25.59
C ASP A 395 -19.86 15.89 -25.18
N PRO A 396 -18.87 16.26 -26.02
CA PRO A 396 -17.44 16.07 -25.71
C PRO A 396 -17.00 16.77 -24.41
N ALA A 397 -17.59 17.93 -24.08
CA ALA A 397 -17.25 18.68 -22.88
C ALA A 397 -17.78 17.98 -21.61
N ALA A 398 -19.01 17.48 -21.64
CA ALA A 398 -19.60 16.70 -20.56
C ALA A 398 -18.82 15.40 -20.31
N LEU A 399 -18.41 14.71 -21.39
CA LEU A 399 -17.60 13.49 -21.31
C LEU A 399 -16.21 13.76 -20.72
N ALA A 400 -15.56 14.86 -21.11
CA ALA A 400 -14.27 15.26 -20.54
C ALA A 400 -14.39 15.59 -19.05
N ALA A 401 -15.41 16.32 -18.65
CA ALA A 401 -15.69 16.65 -17.25
C ALA A 401 -15.99 15.41 -16.39
N ALA A 402 -16.74 14.45 -16.92
CA ALA A 402 -17.03 13.18 -16.26
C ALA A 402 -15.75 12.33 -16.05
N ARG A 403 -14.89 12.26 -17.06
CA ARG A 403 -13.58 11.59 -16.95
C ARG A 403 -12.68 12.21 -15.88
N VAL A 404 -12.67 13.54 -15.76
CA VAL A 404 -11.91 14.24 -14.70
C VAL A 404 -12.48 13.87 -13.33
N ARG A 405 -13.80 13.94 -13.13
CA ARG A 405 -14.45 13.54 -11.87
C ARG A 405 -14.18 12.07 -11.52
N ALA A 406 -14.23 11.17 -12.50
CA ALA A 406 -13.91 9.76 -12.30
C ALA A 406 -12.48 9.55 -11.81
N ARG A 407 -11.50 10.25 -12.40
CA ARG A 407 -10.10 10.19 -11.97
C ARG A 407 -9.91 10.72 -10.56
N GLN A 408 -10.55 11.83 -10.22
CA GLN A 408 -10.51 12.39 -8.86
C GLN A 408 -11.10 11.41 -7.84
N ALA A 409 -12.29 10.86 -8.12
CA ALA A 409 -12.93 9.88 -7.25
C ALA A 409 -12.10 8.60 -7.10
N ALA A 410 -11.49 8.10 -8.17
CA ALA A 410 -10.59 6.96 -8.14
C ALA A 410 -9.34 7.24 -7.27
N ALA A 411 -8.73 8.42 -7.39
CA ALA A 411 -7.58 8.81 -6.59
C ALA A 411 -7.91 8.88 -5.09
N GLY A 412 -9.07 9.48 -4.74
CA GLY A 412 -9.56 9.48 -3.36
C GLY A 412 -9.87 8.07 -2.84
N CYS A 413 -10.49 7.23 -3.67
CA CYS A 413 -10.78 5.83 -3.34
C CYS A 413 -9.50 5.02 -3.06
N ILE A 414 -8.44 5.20 -3.83
CA ILE A 414 -7.15 4.54 -3.60
C ILE A 414 -6.61 4.85 -2.19
N GLY A 415 -6.67 6.10 -1.77
CA GLY A 415 -6.24 6.50 -0.42
C GLY A 415 -7.10 5.88 0.68
N ILE A 416 -8.43 5.97 0.54
CA ILE A 416 -9.39 5.43 1.52
C ILE A 416 -9.30 3.90 1.59
N ALA A 417 -9.34 3.22 0.44
CA ALA A 417 -9.24 1.76 0.38
C ALA A 417 -7.89 1.27 0.94
N GLY A 418 -6.80 2.01 0.66
CA GLY A 418 -5.49 1.71 1.21
C GLY A 418 -5.44 1.81 2.74
N ALA A 419 -6.13 2.78 3.33
CA ALA A 419 -6.22 2.91 4.78
C ALA A 419 -7.16 1.85 5.38
N VAL A 420 -8.40 1.76 4.87
CA VAL A 420 -9.39 0.80 5.36
C VAL A 420 -8.93 -0.64 5.18
N GLY A 421 -8.32 -0.99 4.03
CA GLY A 421 -7.76 -2.32 3.78
C GLY A 421 -6.71 -2.72 4.80
N ALA A 422 -5.85 -1.78 5.22
CA ALA A 422 -4.79 -2.05 6.18
C ALA A 422 -5.30 -2.44 7.58
N PHE A 423 -6.56 -2.09 7.95
CA PHE A 423 -7.17 -2.57 9.20
C PHE A 423 -7.29 -4.09 9.27
N GLY A 424 -7.30 -4.82 8.13
CA GLY A 424 -7.22 -6.28 8.14
C GLY A 424 -5.98 -6.82 8.84
N GLY A 425 -4.87 -6.06 8.78
CA GLY A 425 -3.66 -6.34 9.55
C GLY A 425 -3.84 -6.31 11.08
N PHE A 426 -4.86 -5.61 11.56
CA PHE A 426 -5.32 -5.66 12.96
C PHE A 426 -6.34 -6.78 13.17
N LEU A 427 -7.33 -6.89 12.28
CA LEU A 427 -8.46 -7.79 12.45
C LEU A 427 -8.07 -9.28 12.43
N ILE A 428 -7.15 -9.69 11.55
CA ILE A 428 -6.74 -11.09 11.40
C ILE A 428 -6.01 -11.61 12.66
N PRO A 429 -4.94 -10.96 13.17
CA PRO A 429 -4.32 -11.38 14.43
C PRO A 429 -5.29 -11.38 15.62
N ARG A 430 -6.17 -10.38 15.71
CA ARG A 430 -7.20 -10.31 16.75
C ARG A 430 -8.24 -11.42 16.61
N GLY A 431 -8.58 -11.82 15.39
CA GLY A 431 -9.44 -12.98 15.13
C GLY A 431 -8.81 -14.27 15.65
N PHE A 432 -7.51 -14.50 15.41
CA PHE A 432 -6.79 -15.63 15.97
C PHE A 432 -6.73 -15.59 17.49
N ALA A 433 -6.44 -14.43 18.08
CA ALA A 433 -6.44 -14.26 19.53
C ALA A 433 -7.79 -14.58 20.17
N ALA A 434 -8.88 -14.03 19.61
CA ALA A 434 -10.24 -14.28 20.12
C ALA A 434 -10.60 -15.76 20.00
N SER A 435 -10.29 -16.41 18.88
CA SER A 435 -10.52 -17.85 18.69
C SER A 435 -9.78 -18.68 19.74
N THR A 436 -8.47 -18.41 19.93
CA THR A 436 -7.66 -19.14 20.91
C THR A 436 -8.15 -18.91 22.34
N SER A 437 -8.51 -17.67 22.70
CA SER A 437 -9.00 -17.34 24.03
C SER A 437 -10.37 -17.97 24.34
N LEU A 438 -11.26 -18.10 23.35
CA LEU A 438 -12.62 -18.61 23.53
C LEU A 438 -12.71 -20.13 23.41
N SER A 439 -11.91 -20.75 22.54
CA SER A 439 -12.02 -22.18 22.21
C SER A 439 -10.74 -22.99 22.41
N GLY A 440 -9.64 -22.36 22.80
CA GLY A 440 -8.32 -22.97 22.84
C GLY A 440 -7.75 -23.36 21.48
N SER A 441 -8.40 -22.97 20.36
CA SER A 441 -8.05 -23.40 19.01
C SER A 441 -8.06 -22.25 18.01
N LEU A 442 -7.24 -22.37 16.95
CA LEU A 442 -7.23 -21.45 15.81
C LEU A 442 -8.32 -21.76 14.77
N VAL A 443 -8.91 -22.97 14.84
CA VAL A 443 -9.86 -23.48 13.84
C VAL A 443 -11.09 -22.59 13.67
N PRO A 444 -11.76 -22.09 14.72
CA PRO A 444 -12.91 -21.19 14.56
C PRO A 444 -12.57 -19.88 13.82
N ALA A 445 -11.36 -19.32 14.02
CA ALA A 445 -10.93 -18.15 13.27
C ALA A 445 -10.79 -18.44 11.78
N LEU A 446 -10.18 -19.57 11.42
CA LEU A 446 -10.02 -19.98 10.01
C LEU A 446 -11.39 -20.16 9.32
N TRP A 447 -12.37 -20.79 9.98
CA TRP A 447 -13.75 -20.88 9.45
C TRP A 447 -14.43 -19.52 9.33
N THR A 448 -14.20 -18.60 10.28
CA THR A 448 -14.69 -17.22 10.18
C THR A 448 -14.10 -16.52 8.95
N PHE A 449 -12.82 -16.71 8.66
CA PHE A 449 -12.18 -16.15 7.47
C PHE A 449 -12.71 -16.78 6.18
N VAL A 450 -12.98 -18.09 6.15
CA VAL A 450 -13.67 -18.76 5.03
C VAL A 450 -15.03 -18.09 4.76
N GLY A 451 -15.84 -17.90 5.79
CA GLY A 451 -17.13 -17.19 5.70
C GLY A 451 -16.98 -15.77 5.18
N MET A 452 -15.99 -15.03 5.69
CA MET A 452 -15.68 -13.68 5.25
C MET A 452 -15.32 -13.64 3.75
N TYR A 453 -14.45 -14.55 3.28
CA TYR A 453 -14.08 -14.64 1.85
C TYR A 453 -15.26 -14.99 0.98
N ALA A 454 -16.14 -15.89 1.43
CA ALA A 454 -17.38 -16.23 0.71
C ALA A 454 -18.30 -15.00 0.57
N VAL A 455 -18.52 -14.26 1.65
CA VAL A 455 -19.31 -13.01 1.62
C VAL A 455 -18.68 -11.99 0.67
N MET A 456 -17.37 -11.78 0.73
CA MET A 456 -16.66 -10.85 -0.15
C MET A 456 -16.74 -11.26 -1.63
N ALA A 457 -16.62 -12.56 -1.92
CA ALA A 457 -16.80 -13.08 -3.27
C ALA A 457 -18.23 -12.83 -3.79
N VAL A 458 -19.25 -13.08 -2.97
CA VAL A 458 -20.65 -12.82 -3.31
C VAL A 458 -20.88 -11.32 -3.54
N VAL A 459 -20.36 -10.44 -2.69
CA VAL A 459 -20.46 -8.99 -2.87
C VAL A 459 -19.80 -8.54 -4.17
N ALA A 460 -18.58 -9.03 -4.44
CA ALA A 460 -17.87 -8.70 -5.69
C ALA A 460 -18.64 -9.18 -6.92
N TRP A 461 -19.19 -10.41 -6.89
CA TRP A 461 -20.02 -10.95 -7.96
C TRP A 461 -21.30 -10.15 -8.16
N ALA A 462 -22.04 -9.89 -7.07
CA ALA A 462 -23.34 -9.23 -7.14
C ALA A 462 -23.24 -7.80 -7.68
N VAL A 463 -22.17 -7.07 -7.30
CA VAL A 463 -21.98 -5.69 -7.69
C VAL A 463 -21.35 -5.55 -9.08
N TYR A 464 -20.35 -6.39 -9.41
CA TYR A 464 -19.51 -6.16 -10.60
C TYR A 464 -19.71 -7.17 -11.74
N LEU A 465 -20.23 -8.37 -11.48
CA LEU A 465 -20.32 -9.43 -12.52
C LEU A 465 -21.73 -9.96 -12.79
N ARG A 466 -22.69 -9.77 -11.87
CA ARG A 466 -24.05 -10.27 -12.05
C ARG A 466 -24.69 -9.68 -13.30
N LYS A 467 -25.32 -10.50 -14.16
CA LYS A 467 -26.09 -10.03 -15.30
C LYS A 467 -27.16 -9.04 -14.84
N GLY A 468 -27.24 -7.87 -15.47
CA GLY A 468 -28.08 -6.75 -15.05
C GLY A 468 -27.43 -5.79 -14.04
N SER A 469 -26.21 -6.09 -13.54
CA SER A 469 -25.40 -5.09 -12.84
C SER A 469 -24.97 -4.00 -13.83
N ALA A 470 -25.08 -2.78 -13.37
CA ALA A 470 -24.70 -1.60 -14.14
C ALA A 470 -23.28 -1.59 -14.67
N LEU A 471 -22.38 -2.33 -14.03
CA LEU A 471 -20.95 -2.36 -14.33
C LEU A 471 -20.50 -3.68 -14.98
N ALA A 472 -21.37 -4.69 -15.08
CA ALA A 472 -21.01 -5.99 -15.66
C ALA A 472 -20.61 -5.91 -17.14
N ALA A 473 -21.20 -4.98 -17.88
CA ALA A 473 -20.89 -4.75 -19.29
C ALA A 473 -19.53 -4.06 -19.52
N ALA A 474 -18.96 -3.45 -18.47
CA ALA A 474 -17.69 -2.72 -18.57
C ALA A 474 -16.45 -3.62 -18.51
N GLY A 475 -16.60 -4.93 -18.32
CA GLY A 475 -15.47 -5.88 -18.29
C GLY A 475 -14.54 -5.71 -17.08
N ILE A 476 -15.06 -5.21 -15.95
CA ILE A 476 -14.31 -4.90 -14.72
C ILE A 476 -13.76 -6.16 -14.06
#